data_d23fdff6ede8481843643c950385387f
#
_entry.id   d23fdff6ede8481843643c950385387f
#
_cell.length_a   1.000
_cell.length_b   1.000
_cell.length_c   1.000
_cell.angle_alpha   90.00
_cell.angle_beta   90.00
_cell.angle_gamma   90.00
#
_symmetry.space_group_name_H-M   'P 1'
#
loop_
_entity.id
_entity.type
_entity.pdbx_description
1 polymer ?
#
loop_
_entity_poly.entity_id
_entity_poly.type
_entity_poly.pdbx_seq_one_letter_code
_entity_poly.pdbx_strand_id
1 'polypeptide(L)'
;MCPKFRTGNTSSIVGYTFPILHKGTRWFVDFFAFDPAKNEMRRKRYYINNALSVSAKKRRAAEIIEVLTKQLSQGWNPWVVADESRGFVTLEDCLNRYLDYVDRMDRKKTRQSYTSHVKILRDFIGTLVVPLKFVYQFDAAFCNAFLDWIFLDRGSSPRTRNNYRAWLFGLAEFMIARKYINTNPVGHIKVMAEHEKFRKDLSPEMLKQMSMFLAENDKLFFLACMMQYYTLIRPTELSYLKVGDISLRNQTVFVSKEHSKNHKDAEVGLNRVIIKLMLDLNIFSYPNDYYLFGKGLKPNENRGNADQFNKRWQKMRKDLKWEACYQFYSLKDSGIRDLANAQGVVVARDQARHSDISTTNKYIQKHGVQKSTLDFDGNIVYD
;
A
#
# COMPACT_ATOMS: atom_id res chain seq x y z
N MET A 1 -45.94 -0.03 11.21
CA MET A 1 -46.06 -1.48 11.46
C MET A 1 -45.09 -2.20 10.53
N CYS A 2 -43.99 -2.70 11.07
CA CYS A 2 -43.09 -3.56 10.30
C CYS A 2 -43.76 -4.87 9.94
N PRO A 3 -43.65 -5.36 8.70
CA PRO A 3 -44.18 -6.66 8.34
C PRO A 3 -43.40 -7.74 9.11
N LYS A 4 -44.12 -8.58 9.88
CA LYS A 4 -43.56 -9.76 10.53
C LYS A 4 -43.05 -10.71 9.47
N PHE A 5 -41.73 -10.87 9.39
CA PHE A 5 -41.13 -11.96 8.62
C PHE A 5 -41.50 -13.28 9.24
N ARG A 6 -42.27 -14.11 8.52
CA ARG A 6 -42.46 -15.50 8.88
C ARG A 6 -41.13 -16.23 8.70
N THR A 7 -40.61 -16.71 9.80
CA THR A 7 -39.50 -17.66 9.85
C THR A 7 -39.87 -18.97 9.16
N GLY A 8 -39.40 -19.12 7.94
CA GLY A 8 -39.53 -20.34 7.16
C GLY A 8 -38.42 -20.40 6.13
N ASN A 9 -37.43 -21.22 6.41
CA ASN A 9 -36.28 -21.60 5.60
C ASN A 9 -35.27 -20.49 5.27
N THR A 10 -34.17 -20.57 5.93
CA THR A 10 -32.90 -19.92 5.79
C THR A 10 -32.28 -20.09 4.41
N SER A 11 -32.77 -19.36 3.41
CA SER A 11 -32.00 -19.03 2.19
C SER A 11 -31.83 -17.54 2.09
N SER A 12 -31.41 -16.90 3.16
CA SER A 12 -31.38 -15.46 3.37
C SER A 12 -30.18 -14.76 2.75
N ILE A 13 -29.52 -15.35 1.73
CA ILE A 13 -28.38 -14.72 1.06
C ILE A 13 -28.60 -14.60 -0.44
N VAL A 14 -29.81 -14.79 -0.88
CA VAL A 14 -30.20 -14.44 -2.26
C VAL A 14 -30.72 -13.01 -2.16
N GLY A 15 -30.12 -12.04 -2.85
CA GLY A 15 -30.55 -10.63 -2.85
C GLY A 15 -31.96 -10.41 -3.43
N TYR A 16 -32.86 -11.38 -3.31
CA TYR A 16 -34.26 -11.32 -3.74
C TYR A 16 -35.16 -12.28 -2.94
N THR A 17 -36.49 -12.04 -2.97
CA THR A 17 -37.50 -12.97 -2.53
C THR A 17 -38.15 -13.67 -3.71
N PHE A 18 -38.70 -14.90 -3.51
CA PHE A 18 -39.44 -15.57 -4.58
C PHE A 18 -40.67 -14.76 -4.97
N PRO A 19 -41.01 -14.70 -6.30
CA PRO A 19 -42.21 -14.05 -6.78
C PRO A 19 -43.49 -14.69 -6.23
N ILE A 20 -44.43 -13.89 -5.72
CA ILE A 20 -45.68 -14.33 -5.11
C ILE A 20 -46.87 -13.66 -5.81
N LEU A 21 -47.93 -14.46 -6.07
CA LEU A 21 -49.18 -13.95 -6.61
C LEU A 21 -50.07 -13.35 -5.51
N HIS A 22 -50.52 -12.13 -5.69
CA HIS A 22 -51.53 -11.47 -4.88
C HIS A 22 -52.86 -11.36 -5.67
N LYS A 23 -53.93 -11.86 -5.02
CA LYS A 23 -55.30 -11.80 -5.57
C LYS A 23 -56.07 -10.72 -4.83
N GLY A 24 -56.68 -9.81 -5.53
CA GLY A 24 -57.50 -8.75 -4.95
C GLY A 24 -58.29 -8.06 -6.07
N THR A 25 -58.64 -6.80 -5.88
CA THR A 25 -59.30 -5.98 -6.91
C THR A 25 -58.45 -5.89 -8.17
N ARG A 26 -57.15 -5.83 -8.03
CA ARG A 26 -56.16 -5.98 -9.09
C ARG A 26 -55.17 -7.09 -8.72
N TRP A 27 -55.04 -8.08 -9.62
CA TRP A 27 -54.09 -9.16 -9.44
C TRP A 27 -52.67 -8.71 -9.85
N PHE A 28 -51.68 -9.07 -9.05
CA PHE A 28 -50.29 -8.81 -9.35
C PHE A 28 -49.37 -9.88 -8.80
N VAL A 29 -48.22 -10.04 -9.43
CA VAL A 29 -47.08 -10.82 -8.89
C VAL A 29 -46.07 -9.82 -8.38
N ASP A 30 -45.53 -10.05 -7.19
CA ASP A 30 -44.44 -9.22 -6.67
C ASP A 30 -43.31 -10.03 -6.05
N PHE A 31 -42.20 -9.36 -5.93
CA PHE A 31 -41.02 -9.84 -5.21
C PHE A 31 -40.23 -8.63 -4.74
N PHE A 32 -39.31 -8.89 -3.79
CA PHE A 32 -38.31 -7.91 -3.38
C PHE A 32 -36.98 -8.30 -4.02
N ALA A 33 -36.22 -7.33 -4.47
CA ALA A 33 -34.85 -7.47 -4.92
C ALA A 33 -34.00 -6.34 -4.33
N PHE A 34 -32.75 -6.65 -4.02
CA PHE A 34 -31.81 -5.69 -3.48
C PHE A 34 -31.49 -4.62 -4.52
N ASP A 35 -31.71 -3.35 -4.16
CA ASP A 35 -31.33 -2.20 -4.99
C ASP A 35 -29.95 -1.71 -4.55
N PRO A 36 -28.88 -1.97 -5.33
CA PRO A 36 -27.52 -1.58 -4.96
C PRO A 36 -27.31 -0.06 -4.95
N ALA A 37 -28.13 0.70 -5.69
CA ALA A 37 -28.05 2.16 -5.69
C ALA A 37 -28.60 2.78 -4.41
N LYS A 38 -29.54 2.09 -3.73
CA LYS A 38 -30.18 2.56 -2.50
C LYS A 38 -29.77 1.75 -1.27
N ASN A 39 -29.04 0.67 -1.46
CA ASN A 39 -28.61 -0.27 -0.42
C ASN A 39 -29.76 -0.82 0.42
N GLU A 40 -30.90 -1.14 -0.24
CA GLU A 40 -32.10 -1.63 0.41
C GLU A 40 -32.86 -2.67 -0.47
N MET A 41 -33.67 -3.52 0.19
CA MET A 41 -34.58 -4.42 -0.52
C MET A 41 -35.81 -3.64 -1.01
N ARG A 42 -35.99 -3.55 -2.34
CA ARG A 42 -37.10 -2.85 -2.95
C ARG A 42 -38.07 -3.79 -3.60
N ARG A 43 -39.35 -3.45 -3.50
CA ARG A 43 -40.47 -4.21 -4.04
C ARG A 43 -40.71 -3.91 -5.50
N LYS A 44 -40.78 -4.95 -6.36
CA LYS A 44 -41.22 -4.84 -7.77
C LYS A 44 -42.54 -5.55 -7.96
N ARG A 45 -43.49 -4.93 -8.68
CA ARG A 45 -44.82 -5.45 -8.96
C ARG A 45 -45.08 -5.55 -10.46
N TYR A 46 -45.67 -6.65 -10.88
CA TYR A 46 -46.15 -6.90 -12.23
C TYR A 46 -47.65 -7.13 -12.18
N TYR A 47 -48.44 -6.17 -12.67
CA TYR A 47 -49.87 -6.23 -12.65
C TYR A 47 -50.41 -7.14 -13.78
N ILE A 48 -51.44 -7.92 -13.47
CA ILE A 48 -52.11 -8.78 -14.45
C ILE A 48 -53.36 -8.04 -14.98
N ASN A 49 -53.61 -8.14 -16.29
CA ASN A 49 -54.69 -7.45 -16.92
C ASN A 49 -56.04 -7.89 -16.29
N ASN A 50 -56.84 -6.94 -15.83
CA ASN A 50 -58.12 -7.19 -15.18
C ASN A 50 -59.22 -7.67 -16.13
N ALA A 51 -59.10 -7.45 -17.44
CA ALA A 51 -60.06 -7.92 -18.45
C ALA A 51 -60.03 -9.44 -18.67
N LEU A 52 -59.02 -10.16 -18.14
CA LEU A 52 -58.89 -11.61 -18.29
C LEU A 52 -59.83 -12.34 -17.37
N SER A 53 -60.28 -13.53 -17.80
CA SER A 53 -61.02 -14.48 -16.96
C SER A 53 -60.10 -14.97 -15.78
N VAL A 54 -60.73 -15.45 -14.71
CA VAL A 54 -60.00 -15.93 -13.52
C VAL A 54 -58.99 -17.03 -13.89
N SER A 55 -59.37 -17.96 -14.77
CA SER A 55 -58.48 -19.03 -15.23
C SER A 55 -57.29 -18.47 -16.06
N ALA A 56 -57.56 -17.51 -16.94
CA ALA A 56 -56.50 -16.85 -17.72
C ALA A 56 -55.56 -16.02 -16.83
N LYS A 57 -56.07 -15.34 -15.79
CA LYS A 57 -55.24 -14.66 -14.78
C LYS A 57 -54.31 -15.60 -14.03
N LYS A 58 -54.87 -16.80 -13.62
CA LYS A 58 -54.00 -17.81 -12.94
C LYS A 58 -52.90 -18.32 -13.84
N ARG A 59 -53.21 -18.64 -15.11
CA ARG A 59 -52.19 -19.08 -16.08
C ARG A 59 -51.12 -18.01 -16.28
N ARG A 60 -51.53 -16.74 -16.51
CA ARG A 60 -50.60 -15.64 -16.69
C ARG A 60 -49.75 -15.38 -15.47
N ALA A 61 -50.28 -15.53 -14.27
CA ALA A 61 -49.52 -15.42 -13.03
C ALA A 61 -48.45 -16.51 -12.93
N ALA A 62 -48.79 -17.75 -13.27
CA ALA A 62 -47.83 -18.87 -13.26
C ALA A 62 -46.67 -18.63 -14.23
N GLU A 63 -46.97 -18.18 -15.48
CA GLU A 63 -45.97 -17.82 -16.48
C GLU A 63 -45.02 -16.72 -15.97
N ILE A 64 -45.60 -15.67 -15.37
CA ILE A 64 -44.81 -14.56 -14.84
C ILE A 64 -43.91 -15.05 -13.70
N ILE A 65 -44.41 -15.86 -12.78
CA ILE A 65 -43.66 -16.40 -11.65
C ILE A 65 -42.51 -17.28 -12.15
N GLU A 66 -42.75 -18.16 -13.12
CA GLU A 66 -41.74 -19.03 -13.71
C GLU A 66 -40.61 -18.23 -14.36
N VAL A 67 -40.95 -17.26 -15.22
CA VAL A 67 -39.98 -16.40 -15.89
C VAL A 67 -39.15 -15.60 -14.90
N LEU A 68 -39.81 -14.97 -13.92
CA LEU A 68 -39.12 -14.17 -12.90
C LEU A 68 -38.24 -15.03 -12.02
N THR A 69 -38.72 -16.22 -11.60
CA THR A 69 -37.91 -17.14 -10.79
C THR A 69 -36.64 -17.56 -11.53
N LYS A 70 -36.77 -17.89 -12.83
CA LYS A 70 -35.63 -18.25 -13.67
C LYS A 70 -34.66 -17.07 -13.82
N GLN A 71 -35.16 -15.86 -14.13
CA GLN A 71 -34.33 -14.68 -14.28
C GLN A 71 -33.60 -14.32 -12.98
N LEU A 72 -34.29 -14.31 -11.85
CA LEU A 72 -33.72 -14.01 -10.53
C LEU A 72 -32.67 -15.04 -10.13
N SER A 73 -32.93 -16.34 -10.37
CA SER A 73 -31.94 -17.38 -10.11
C SER A 73 -30.69 -17.31 -11.00
N GLN A 74 -30.81 -16.70 -12.17
CA GLN A 74 -29.71 -16.42 -13.09
C GLN A 74 -28.96 -15.12 -12.77
N GLY A 75 -29.40 -14.38 -11.71
CA GLY A 75 -28.74 -13.16 -11.26
C GLY A 75 -29.31 -11.87 -11.86
N TRP A 76 -30.46 -11.96 -12.61
CA TRP A 76 -31.13 -10.73 -13.06
C TRP A 76 -31.71 -9.94 -11.87
N ASN A 77 -31.56 -8.61 -11.94
CA ASN A 77 -32.07 -7.68 -10.92
C ASN A 77 -32.82 -6.52 -11.60
N PRO A 78 -34.10 -6.26 -11.22
CA PRO A 78 -34.96 -5.26 -11.87
C PRO A 78 -34.51 -3.81 -11.64
N TRP A 79 -33.58 -3.57 -10.72
CA TRP A 79 -33.07 -2.23 -10.37
C TRP A 79 -31.76 -1.89 -11.08
N VAL A 80 -31.18 -2.86 -11.78
CA VAL A 80 -29.95 -2.69 -12.52
C VAL A 80 -30.26 -2.62 -13.99
N VAL A 81 -30.09 -1.44 -14.57
CA VAL A 81 -30.20 -1.24 -16.02
C VAL A 81 -28.94 -1.79 -16.67
N ALA A 82 -29.08 -2.79 -17.53
CA ALA A 82 -27.98 -3.54 -18.11
C ALA A 82 -26.93 -2.67 -18.85
N ASP A 83 -27.31 -1.50 -19.32
CA ASP A 83 -26.43 -0.58 -20.07
C ASP A 83 -25.60 0.35 -19.18
N GLU A 84 -25.94 0.56 -17.90
CA GLU A 84 -25.28 1.56 -17.05
C GLU A 84 -24.47 0.98 -15.89
N SER A 85 -24.74 -0.25 -15.46
CA SER A 85 -23.99 -0.84 -14.34
C SER A 85 -23.50 -2.25 -14.66
N ARG A 86 -22.19 -2.42 -14.60
CA ARG A 86 -21.53 -3.73 -14.68
C ARG A 86 -21.46 -4.43 -13.33
N GLY A 87 -22.34 -4.08 -12.39
CA GLY A 87 -22.35 -4.64 -11.02
C GLY A 87 -22.56 -6.16 -10.95
N PHE A 88 -23.07 -6.79 -12.03
CA PHE A 88 -23.19 -8.25 -12.16
C PHE A 88 -21.97 -8.94 -12.79
N VAL A 89 -20.91 -8.21 -13.10
CA VAL A 89 -19.63 -8.82 -13.39
C VAL A 89 -19.20 -9.58 -12.13
N THR A 90 -18.64 -10.76 -12.31
CA THR A 90 -18.15 -11.51 -11.15
C THR A 90 -17.00 -10.74 -10.49
N LEU A 91 -16.90 -10.83 -9.17
CA LEU A 91 -15.79 -10.21 -8.45
C LEU A 91 -14.45 -10.79 -8.94
N GLU A 92 -14.43 -12.08 -9.28
CA GLU A 92 -13.23 -12.74 -9.80
C GLU A 92 -12.78 -12.18 -11.16
N ASP A 93 -13.71 -11.97 -12.10
CA ASP A 93 -13.40 -11.33 -13.39
C ASP A 93 -12.89 -9.89 -13.21
N CYS A 94 -13.50 -9.17 -12.27
CA CYS A 94 -13.05 -7.82 -11.92
C CYS A 94 -11.64 -7.81 -11.35
N LEU A 95 -11.30 -8.73 -10.43
CA LEU A 95 -9.96 -8.87 -9.86
C LEU A 95 -8.93 -9.32 -10.89
N ASN A 96 -9.29 -10.22 -11.82
CA ASN A 96 -8.42 -10.60 -12.93
C ASN A 96 -8.13 -9.38 -13.82
N ARG A 97 -9.16 -8.61 -14.17
CA ARG A 97 -8.98 -7.37 -14.95
C ARG A 97 -8.16 -6.31 -14.22
N TYR A 98 -8.27 -6.24 -12.89
CA TYR A 98 -7.42 -5.38 -12.08
C TYR A 98 -5.96 -5.86 -12.11
N LEU A 99 -5.70 -7.17 -12.06
CA LEU A 99 -4.34 -7.70 -12.19
C LEU A 99 -3.73 -7.41 -13.56
N ASP A 100 -4.49 -7.55 -14.65
CA ASP A 100 -4.04 -7.14 -15.99
C ASP A 100 -3.62 -5.66 -16.05
N TYR A 101 -4.37 -4.81 -15.34
CA TYR A 101 -4.04 -3.39 -15.22
C TYR A 101 -2.77 -3.17 -14.38
N VAL A 102 -2.64 -3.89 -13.26
CA VAL A 102 -1.47 -3.83 -12.36
C VAL A 102 -0.20 -4.27 -13.09
N ASP A 103 -0.27 -5.30 -13.93
CA ASP A 103 0.90 -5.84 -14.65
C ASP A 103 1.48 -4.83 -15.66
N ARG A 104 0.69 -3.85 -16.09
CA ARG A 104 1.14 -2.75 -16.96
C ARG A 104 1.71 -1.55 -16.21
N MET A 105 1.76 -1.57 -14.88
CA MET A 105 2.39 -0.53 -14.09
C MET A 105 3.91 -0.61 -14.19
N ASP A 106 4.60 0.53 -14.26
CA ASP A 106 6.06 0.60 -14.42
C ASP A 106 6.83 -0.04 -13.25
N ARG A 107 6.33 0.13 -12.02
CA ARG A 107 7.06 -0.28 -10.81
C ARG A 107 6.86 -1.74 -10.45
N LYS A 108 7.89 -2.57 -10.64
CA LYS A 108 7.90 -3.98 -10.24
C LYS A 108 7.44 -4.22 -8.80
N LYS A 109 7.92 -3.43 -7.84
CA LYS A 109 7.54 -3.57 -6.42
C LYS A 109 6.06 -3.24 -6.17
N THR A 110 5.49 -2.26 -6.88
CA THR A 110 4.07 -1.92 -6.80
C THR A 110 3.23 -3.06 -7.36
N ARG A 111 3.60 -3.61 -8.52
CA ARG A 111 2.95 -4.80 -9.10
C ARG A 111 2.94 -5.95 -8.11
N GLN A 112 4.10 -6.34 -7.58
CA GLN A 112 4.22 -7.43 -6.60
C GLN A 112 3.36 -7.20 -5.35
N SER A 113 3.32 -5.96 -4.83
CA SER A 113 2.51 -5.62 -3.67
C SER A 113 1.02 -5.77 -3.96
N TYR A 114 0.54 -5.23 -5.08
CA TYR A 114 -0.88 -5.26 -5.44
C TYR A 114 -1.34 -6.68 -5.80
N THR A 115 -0.51 -7.46 -6.50
CA THR A 115 -0.77 -8.89 -6.74
C THR A 115 -0.87 -9.66 -5.42
N SER A 116 0.02 -9.38 -4.47
CA SER A 116 -0.06 -9.97 -3.13
C SER A 116 -1.33 -9.57 -2.38
N HIS A 117 -1.75 -8.29 -2.49
CA HIS A 117 -2.99 -7.83 -1.85
C HIS A 117 -4.23 -8.50 -2.44
N VAL A 118 -4.28 -8.68 -3.77
CA VAL A 118 -5.37 -9.43 -4.42
C VAL A 118 -5.40 -10.89 -3.93
N LYS A 119 -4.23 -11.53 -3.82
CA LYS A 119 -4.15 -12.89 -3.27
C LYS A 119 -4.73 -12.97 -1.86
N ILE A 120 -4.34 -12.05 -0.98
CA ILE A 120 -4.84 -11.99 0.40
C ILE A 120 -6.35 -11.71 0.45
N LEU A 121 -6.88 -10.90 -0.45
CA LEU A 121 -8.33 -10.68 -0.57
C LEU A 121 -9.05 -11.96 -1.01
N ARG A 122 -8.51 -12.72 -1.97
CA ARG A 122 -9.03 -14.03 -2.36
C ARG A 122 -8.99 -15.04 -1.22
N ASP A 123 -7.91 -15.06 -0.45
CA ASP A 123 -7.79 -15.91 0.74
C ASP A 123 -8.93 -15.59 1.73
N PHE A 124 -9.20 -14.31 2.00
CA PHE A 124 -10.32 -13.88 2.85
C PHE A 124 -11.68 -14.32 2.29
N ILE A 125 -11.92 -14.08 0.99
CA ILE A 125 -13.18 -14.50 0.34
C ILE A 125 -13.40 -16.01 0.50
N GLY A 126 -12.32 -16.79 0.41
CA GLY A 126 -12.36 -18.25 0.62
C GLY A 126 -12.69 -18.67 2.05
N THR A 127 -12.56 -17.80 3.05
CA THR A 127 -12.97 -18.07 4.45
C THR A 127 -14.46 -17.83 4.70
N LEU A 128 -15.14 -17.13 3.79
CA LEU A 128 -16.55 -16.79 3.95
C LEU A 128 -17.43 -18.02 3.71
N VAL A 129 -18.43 -18.21 4.57
CA VAL A 129 -19.45 -19.30 4.42
C VAL A 129 -20.15 -19.18 3.06
N VAL A 130 -20.43 -17.94 2.62
CA VAL A 130 -20.96 -17.65 1.29
C VAL A 130 -20.00 -16.67 0.61
N PRO A 131 -19.19 -17.15 -0.35
CA PRO A 131 -18.26 -16.30 -1.08
C PRO A 131 -19.00 -15.23 -1.90
N LEU A 132 -18.42 -14.04 -1.97
CA LEU A 132 -18.93 -13.01 -2.87
C LEU A 132 -18.81 -13.46 -4.32
N LYS A 133 -19.90 -13.38 -5.05
CA LYS A 133 -19.93 -13.77 -6.46
C LYS A 133 -19.82 -12.56 -7.38
N PHE A 134 -20.51 -11.47 -7.06
CA PHE A 134 -20.66 -10.32 -7.92
C PHE A 134 -20.05 -9.05 -7.32
N VAL A 135 -19.65 -8.13 -8.19
CA VAL A 135 -19.00 -6.87 -7.77
C VAL A 135 -19.93 -5.98 -6.94
N TYR A 136 -21.26 -6.00 -7.17
CA TYR A 136 -22.19 -5.20 -6.36
C TYR A 136 -22.20 -5.60 -4.86
N GLN A 137 -21.71 -6.79 -4.53
CA GLN A 137 -21.56 -7.24 -3.13
C GLN A 137 -20.29 -6.68 -2.46
N PHE A 138 -19.43 -6.01 -3.23
CA PHE A 138 -18.26 -5.32 -2.71
C PHE A 138 -18.68 -3.99 -2.08
N ASP A 139 -19.24 -4.07 -0.90
CA ASP A 139 -19.81 -2.95 -0.14
C ASP A 139 -18.93 -2.57 1.07
N ALA A 140 -19.39 -1.58 1.84
CA ALA A 140 -18.68 -1.11 3.02
C ALA A 140 -18.62 -2.18 4.13
N ALA A 141 -19.65 -3.04 4.25
CA ALA A 141 -19.66 -4.12 5.24
C ALA A 141 -18.60 -5.17 4.91
N PHE A 142 -18.51 -5.57 3.63
CA PHE A 142 -17.47 -6.48 3.17
C PHE A 142 -16.06 -5.89 3.35
N CYS A 143 -15.85 -4.62 2.99
CA CYS A 143 -14.56 -3.96 3.15
C CYS A 143 -14.12 -3.87 4.62
N ASN A 144 -15.06 -3.56 5.53
CA ASN A 144 -14.79 -3.58 6.96
C ASN A 144 -14.44 -4.99 7.46
N ALA A 145 -15.23 -6.01 7.09
CA ALA A 145 -14.98 -7.38 7.48
C ALA A 145 -13.59 -7.88 7.03
N PHE A 146 -13.18 -7.55 5.79
CA PHE A 146 -11.83 -7.84 5.33
C PHE A 146 -10.76 -7.15 6.15
N LEU A 147 -10.92 -5.86 6.45
CA LEU A 147 -9.96 -5.09 7.23
C LEU A 147 -9.89 -5.55 8.70
N ASP A 148 -11.01 -5.99 9.27
CA ASP A 148 -11.06 -6.57 10.60
C ASP A 148 -10.38 -7.95 10.61
N TRP A 149 -10.60 -8.77 9.60
CA TRP A 149 -9.88 -10.04 9.44
C TRP A 149 -8.37 -9.83 9.33
N ILE A 150 -7.90 -8.83 8.57
CA ILE A 150 -6.47 -8.46 8.52
C ILE A 150 -5.94 -8.07 9.90
N PHE A 151 -6.71 -7.29 10.65
CA PHE A 151 -6.25 -6.75 11.93
C PHE A 151 -6.40 -7.75 13.08
N LEU A 152 -7.58 -8.36 13.23
CA LEU A 152 -7.93 -9.22 14.36
C LEU A 152 -7.46 -10.66 14.14
N ASP A 153 -7.90 -11.29 13.04
CA ASP A 153 -7.67 -12.73 12.84
C ASP A 153 -6.22 -13.02 12.39
N ARG A 154 -5.64 -12.14 11.55
CA ARG A 154 -4.23 -12.25 11.14
C ARG A 154 -3.25 -11.56 12.10
N GLY A 155 -3.72 -10.87 13.11
CA GLY A 155 -2.88 -10.18 14.11
C GLY A 155 -1.96 -9.11 13.50
N SER A 156 -2.38 -8.46 12.41
CA SER A 156 -1.55 -7.47 11.74
C SER A 156 -1.53 -6.13 12.49
N SER A 157 -0.49 -5.33 12.29
CA SER A 157 -0.41 -3.99 12.90
C SER A 157 -1.45 -3.03 12.31
N PRO A 158 -1.85 -1.95 13.06
CA PRO A 158 -2.70 -0.88 12.55
C PRO A 158 -2.21 -0.32 11.21
N ARG A 159 -0.90 -0.16 11.06
CA ARG A 159 -0.27 0.29 9.82
C ARG A 159 -0.51 -0.66 8.65
N THR A 160 -0.40 -1.97 8.87
CA THR A 160 -0.67 -2.98 7.85
C THR A 160 -2.14 -2.93 7.43
N ARG A 161 -3.07 -2.85 8.37
CA ARG A 161 -4.50 -2.68 8.10
C ARG A 161 -4.77 -1.40 7.28
N ASN A 162 -4.14 -0.28 7.64
CA ASN A 162 -4.27 0.99 6.92
C ASN A 162 -3.71 0.91 5.49
N ASN A 163 -2.62 0.15 5.26
CA ASN A 163 -2.10 -0.10 3.91
C ASN A 163 -3.12 -0.89 3.06
N TYR A 164 -3.77 -1.91 3.63
CA TYR A 164 -4.85 -2.63 2.93
C TYR A 164 -6.05 -1.73 2.67
N ARG A 165 -6.42 -0.87 3.62
CA ARG A 165 -7.50 0.12 3.41
C ARG A 165 -7.17 1.06 2.23
N ALA A 166 -5.95 1.59 2.17
CA ALA A 166 -5.53 2.46 1.07
C ALA A 166 -5.53 1.74 -0.28
N TRP A 167 -5.11 0.47 -0.30
CA TRP A 167 -5.17 -0.36 -1.49
C TRP A 167 -6.62 -0.67 -1.91
N LEU A 168 -7.51 -1.05 -0.97
CA LEU A 168 -8.93 -1.24 -1.25
C LEU A 168 -9.59 0.02 -1.82
N PHE A 169 -9.22 1.19 -1.28
CA PHE A 169 -9.69 2.47 -1.82
C PHE A 169 -9.31 2.62 -3.30
N GLY A 170 -8.05 2.35 -3.64
CA GLY A 170 -7.59 2.37 -5.04
C GLY A 170 -8.26 1.31 -5.92
N LEU A 171 -8.53 0.11 -5.41
CA LEU A 171 -9.29 -0.92 -6.11
C LEU A 171 -10.74 -0.47 -6.37
N ALA A 172 -11.39 0.16 -5.39
CA ALA A 172 -12.73 0.72 -5.56
C ALA A 172 -12.75 1.85 -6.60
N GLU A 173 -11.77 2.74 -6.62
CA GLU A 173 -11.63 3.76 -7.69
C GLU A 173 -11.45 3.12 -9.08
N PHE A 174 -10.67 2.04 -9.20
CA PHE A 174 -10.57 1.26 -10.43
C PHE A 174 -11.93 0.71 -10.88
N MET A 175 -12.73 0.23 -9.93
CA MET A 175 -14.08 -0.28 -10.18
C MET A 175 -15.05 0.84 -10.61
N ILE A 176 -15.01 2.00 -9.98
CA ILE A 176 -15.81 3.18 -10.33
C ILE A 176 -15.51 3.64 -11.76
N ALA A 177 -14.22 3.79 -12.08
CA ALA A 177 -13.79 4.22 -13.43
C ALA A 177 -14.32 3.29 -14.55
N ARG A 178 -14.68 2.05 -14.23
CA ARG A 178 -15.22 1.04 -15.15
C ARG A 178 -16.71 0.79 -14.99
N LYS A 179 -17.37 1.60 -14.18
CA LYS A 179 -18.81 1.50 -13.87
C LYS A 179 -19.21 0.14 -13.26
N TYR A 180 -18.29 -0.51 -12.53
CA TYR A 180 -18.60 -1.72 -11.78
C TYR A 180 -19.37 -1.42 -10.51
N ILE A 181 -19.02 -0.31 -9.83
CA ILE A 181 -19.72 0.26 -8.68
C ILE A 181 -19.88 1.78 -8.88
N ASN A 182 -20.83 2.38 -8.18
CA ASN A 182 -21.13 3.81 -8.33
C ASN A 182 -20.44 4.70 -7.30
N THR A 183 -20.13 4.15 -6.13
CA THR A 183 -19.51 4.89 -5.00
C THR A 183 -18.40 4.07 -4.39
N ASN A 184 -17.43 4.75 -3.78
CA ASN A 184 -16.32 4.07 -3.12
C ASN A 184 -16.73 3.62 -1.71
N PRO A 185 -16.88 2.30 -1.47
CA PRO A 185 -17.34 1.78 -0.16
C PRO A 185 -16.30 1.98 0.96
N VAL A 186 -15.05 2.27 0.60
CA VAL A 186 -13.94 2.45 1.56
C VAL A 186 -13.82 3.91 2.03
N GLY A 187 -14.50 4.85 1.35
CA GLY A 187 -14.37 6.28 1.61
C GLY A 187 -14.62 6.69 3.06
N HIS A 188 -15.62 6.11 3.69
CA HIS A 188 -16.01 6.40 5.08
C HIS A 188 -15.34 5.51 6.13
N ILE A 189 -14.55 4.52 5.74
CA ILE A 189 -13.83 3.66 6.68
C ILE A 189 -12.68 4.45 7.29
N LYS A 190 -12.69 4.61 8.61
CA LYS A 190 -11.67 5.37 9.34
C LYS A 190 -10.29 4.70 9.29
N VAL A 191 -9.27 5.53 9.22
CA VAL A 191 -7.87 5.12 9.42
C VAL A 191 -7.65 4.85 10.90
N MET A 192 -6.99 3.75 11.23
CA MET A 192 -6.61 3.45 12.62
C MET A 192 -5.40 4.29 13.02
N ALA A 193 -5.35 4.71 14.28
CA ALA A 193 -4.18 5.34 14.85
C ALA A 193 -2.97 4.39 14.76
N GLU A 194 -1.86 4.91 14.26
CA GLU A 194 -0.61 4.15 14.13
C GLU A 194 0.32 4.54 15.29
N HIS A 195 0.96 3.54 15.89
CA HIS A 195 2.06 3.80 16.80
C HIS A 195 3.27 4.31 16.03
N GLU A 196 4.04 5.18 16.64
CA GLU A 196 5.30 5.64 16.07
C GLU A 196 6.23 4.46 15.73
N LYS A 197 7.05 4.65 14.70
CA LYS A 197 8.01 3.63 14.31
C LYS A 197 8.97 3.35 15.46
N PHE A 198 9.14 2.09 15.76
CA PHE A 198 10.07 1.60 16.78
C PHE A 198 11.56 1.88 16.45
N ARG A 199 11.88 2.29 15.23
CA ARG A 199 13.27 2.55 14.81
C ARG A 199 13.80 3.82 15.46
N LYS A 200 14.95 3.69 16.14
CA LYS A 200 15.72 4.77 16.76
C LYS A 200 16.93 5.11 15.90
N ASP A 201 17.37 6.34 15.94
CA ASP A 201 18.66 6.79 15.42
C ASP A 201 19.79 6.44 16.40
N LEU A 202 21.03 6.43 15.89
CA LEU A 202 22.21 6.06 16.65
C LEU A 202 22.78 7.28 17.40
N SER A 203 23.28 7.06 18.61
CA SER A 203 24.04 8.08 19.32
C SER A 203 25.45 8.23 18.75
N PRO A 204 26.16 9.34 19.03
CA PRO A 204 27.56 9.52 18.64
C PRO A 204 28.47 8.38 19.14
N GLU A 205 28.25 7.90 20.36
CA GLU A 205 29.01 6.79 20.97
C GLU A 205 28.78 5.48 20.21
N MET A 206 27.53 5.19 19.80
CA MET A 206 27.20 4.02 18.99
C MET A 206 27.84 4.11 17.60
N LEU A 207 27.84 5.29 16.96
CA LEU A 207 28.53 5.50 15.67
C LEU A 207 30.02 5.25 15.80
N LYS A 208 30.67 5.72 16.88
CA LYS A 208 32.08 5.48 17.17
C LYS A 208 32.35 3.98 17.43
N GLN A 209 31.53 3.32 18.23
CA GLN A 209 31.66 1.88 18.52
C GLN A 209 31.53 1.04 17.25
N MET A 210 30.54 1.35 16.38
CA MET A 210 30.35 0.70 15.09
C MET A 210 31.59 0.90 14.20
N SER A 211 32.11 2.12 14.13
CA SER A 211 33.25 2.46 13.27
C SER A 211 34.50 1.66 13.68
N MET A 212 34.80 1.59 14.97
CA MET A 212 35.93 0.81 15.50
C MET A 212 35.77 -0.68 15.19
N PHE A 213 34.59 -1.23 15.51
CA PHE A 213 34.27 -2.62 15.25
C PHE A 213 34.41 -3.02 13.78
N LEU A 214 33.84 -2.23 12.87
CA LEU A 214 33.81 -2.55 11.44
C LEU A 214 35.15 -2.29 10.75
N ALA A 215 35.93 -1.32 11.21
CA ALA A 215 37.28 -1.07 10.69
C ALA A 215 38.20 -2.29 10.87
N GLU A 216 38.01 -3.06 11.94
CA GLU A 216 38.78 -4.26 12.22
C GLU A 216 38.18 -5.52 11.58
N ASN A 217 36.82 -5.64 11.58
CA ASN A 217 36.16 -6.91 11.29
C ASN A 217 35.56 -6.99 9.88
N ASP A 218 35.09 -5.87 9.27
CA ASP A 218 34.42 -5.87 7.96
C ASP A 218 34.47 -4.49 7.28
N LYS A 219 35.61 -4.17 6.70
CA LYS A 219 35.84 -2.87 6.02
C LYS A 219 34.91 -2.63 4.83
N LEU A 220 34.46 -3.70 4.12
CA LEU A 220 33.51 -3.56 3.01
C LEU A 220 32.14 -3.17 3.51
N PHE A 221 31.69 -3.77 4.60
CA PHE A 221 30.42 -3.37 5.21
C PHE A 221 30.55 -2.00 5.89
N PHE A 222 31.72 -1.64 6.40
CA PHE A 222 32.00 -0.31 6.91
C PHE A 222 31.81 0.76 5.82
N LEU A 223 32.31 0.50 4.60
CA LEU A 223 32.06 1.39 3.45
C LEU A 223 30.56 1.56 3.18
N ALA A 224 29.78 0.47 3.22
CA ALA A 224 28.34 0.56 3.04
C ALA A 224 27.64 1.37 4.16
N CYS A 225 28.09 1.23 5.41
CA CYS A 225 27.59 2.02 6.54
C CYS A 225 27.94 3.50 6.39
N MET A 226 29.16 3.84 6.00
CA MET A 226 29.57 5.22 5.75
C MET A 226 28.80 5.84 4.58
N MET A 227 28.65 5.10 3.49
CA MET A 227 27.81 5.55 2.36
C MET A 227 26.39 5.84 2.83
N GLN A 228 25.76 4.93 3.60
CA GLN A 228 24.39 5.13 4.12
C GLN A 228 24.29 6.38 5.01
N TYR A 229 25.28 6.61 5.88
CA TYR A 229 25.27 7.70 6.85
C TYR A 229 25.53 9.07 6.22
N TYR A 230 26.57 9.20 5.39
CA TYR A 230 26.99 10.50 4.84
C TYR A 230 26.23 10.88 3.56
N THR A 231 25.95 9.92 2.66
CA THR A 231 25.28 10.22 1.39
C THR A 231 23.77 10.20 1.52
N LEU A 232 23.24 9.62 2.60
CA LEU A 232 21.79 9.48 2.82
C LEU A 232 21.06 8.74 1.67
N ILE A 233 21.79 7.97 0.85
CA ILE A 233 21.24 7.15 -0.23
C ILE A 233 20.50 5.97 0.38
N ARG A 234 19.34 5.58 -0.17
CA ARG A 234 18.55 4.47 0.36
C ARG A 234 19.23 3.12 0.11
N PRO A 235 19.09 2.11 1.02
CA PRO A 235 19.76 0.81 0.86
C PRO A 235 19.51 0.13 -0.49
N THR A 236 18.29 0.22 -1.02
CA THR A 236 17.98 -0.31 -2.34
C THR A 236 18.75 0.43 -3.44
N GLU A 237 18.85 1.76 -3.36
CA GLU A 237 19.59 2.60 -4.31
C GLU A 237 21.10 2.33 -4.21
N LEU A 238 21.65 2.18 -2.98
CA LEU A 238 23.05 1.78 -2.76
C LEU A 238 23.38 0.47 -3.49
N SER A 239 22.48 -0.49 -3.52
CA SER A 239 22.73 -1.77 -4.19
C SER A 239 22.80 -1.67 -5.72
N TYR A 240 22.41 -0.55 -6.31
CA TYR A 240 22.49 -0.30 -7.75
C TYR A 240 23.69 0.57 -8.16
N LEU A 241 24.39 1.16 -7.19
CA LEU A 241 25.56 1.98 -7.50
C LEU A 241 26.66 1.15 -8.15
N LYS A 242 27.27 1.72 -9.19
CA LYS A 242 28.44 1.15 -9.87
C LYS A 242 29.70 1.90 -9.49
N VAL A 243 30.84 1.29 -9.72
CA VAL A 243 32.15 1.93 -9.52
C VAL A 243 32.26 3.22 -10.35
N GLY A 244 31.82 3.18 -11.60
CA GLY A 244 31.82 4.33 -12.51
C GLY A 244 30.85 5.47 -12.14
N ASP A 245 29.92 5.24 -11.23
CA ASP A 245 29.02 6.31 -10.73
C ASP A 245 29.75 7.28 -9.77
N ILE A 246 30.99 6.95 -9.36
CA ILE A 246 31.77 7.74 -8.41
C ILE A 246 32.70 8.69 -9.16
N SER A 247 32.52 9.96 -8.93
CA SER A 247 33.43 11.02 -9.45
C SER A 247 34.38 11.46 -8.35
N LEU A 248 35.64 11.04 -8.45
CA LEU A 248 36.71 11.53 -7.54
C LEU A 248 36.97 13.01 -7.72
N ARG A 249 36.88 13.51 -8.97
CA ARG A 249 37.10 14.92 -9.29
C ARG A 249 36.10 15.84 -8.62
N ASN A 250 34.81 15.46 -8.72
CA ASN A 250 33.71 16.25 -8.17
C ASN A 250 33.39 15.90 -6.72
N GLN A 251 33.97 14.80 -6.20
CA GLN A 251 33.60 14.20 -4.89
C GLN A 251 32.11 13.94 -4.78
N THR A 252 31.52 13.32 -5.82
CA THR A 252 30.10 12.99 -5.90
C THR A 252 29.90 11.53 -6.30
N VAL A 253 28.69 11.01 -6.01
CA VAL A 253 28.19 9.78 -6.57
C VAL A 253 26.88 10.03 -7.31
N PHE A 254 26.79 9.52 -8.53
CA PHE A 254 25.59 9.61 -9.36
C PHE A 254 24.57 8.55 -8.96
N VAL A 255 23.31 8.96 -8.82
CA VAL A 255 22.17 8.04 -8.53
C VAL A 255 21.16 8.18 -9.65
N SER A 256 21.03 7.13 -10.46
CA SER A 256 20.12 7.11 -11.61
C SER A 256 18.65 7.12 -11.18
N LYS A 257 17.82 7.86 -11.94
CA LYS A 257 16.35 7.88 -11.82
C LYS A 257 15.70 6.51 -11.92
N GLU A 258 16.27 5.58 -12.68
CA GLU A 258 15.73 4.23 -12.88
C GLU A 258 15.63 3.45 -11.58
N HIS A 259 16.56 3.71 -10.66
CA HIS A 259 16.63 3.01 -9.37
C HIS A 259 16.23 3.88 -8.19
N SER A 260 16.03 5.19 -8.45
CA SER A 260 15.62 6.17 -7.44
C SER A 260 14.13 6.08 -7.13
N LYS A 261 13.79 6.18 -5.84
CA LYS A 261 12.38 6.23 -5.40
C LYS A 261 11.64 7.46 -5.95
N ASN A 262 12.37 8.55 -6.19
CA ASN A 262 11.79 9.84 -6.60
C ASN A 262 11.80 10.03 -8.15
N HIS A 263 12.29 9.06 -8.92
CA HIS A 263 12.40 9.10 -10.39
C HIS A 263 13.16 10.33 -10.93
N LYS A 264 14.17 10.78 -10.19
CA LYS A 264 15.06 11.87 -10.58
C LYS A 264 16.50 11.41 -10.49
N ASP A 265 17.29 11.76 -11.50
CA ASP A 265 18.74 11.65 -11.43
C ASP A 265 19.27 12.63 -10.38
N ALA A 266 20.32 12.24 -9.67
CA ALA A 266 20.92 13.10 -8.66
C ALA A 266 22.42 12.82 -8.51
N GLU A 267 23.18 13.87 -8.30
CA GLU A 267 24.54 13.80 -7.77
C GLU A 267 24.50 14.06 -6.26
N VAL A 268 25.15 13.19 -5.51
CA VAL A 268 25.18 13.23 -4.04
C VAL A 268 26.62 13.39 -3.59
N GLY A 269 26.86 14.36 -2.71
CA GLY A 269 28.20 14.65 -2.21
C GLY A 269 28.82 13.50 -1.43
N LEU A 270 30.10 13.24 -1.66
CA LEU A 270 30.95 12.30 -0.91
C LEU A 270 31.92 13.08 -0.03
N ASN A 271 32.05 12.65 1.21
CA ASN A 271 33.08 13.23 2.06
C ASN A 271 34.43 12.54 1.86
N ARG A 272 35.52 13.24 2.29
CA ARG A 272 36.89 12.74 2.11
C ARG A 272 37.17 11.43 2.80
N VAL A 273 36.46 11.13 3.89
CA VAL A 273 36.67 9.88 4.67
C VAL A 273 36.17 8.67 3.88
N ILE A 274 35.04 8.80 3.18
CA ILE A 274 34.54 7.73 2.29
C ILE A 274 35.52 7.48 1.14
N ILE A 275 35.99 8.56 0.50
CA ILE A 275 36.92 8.45 -0.62
C ILE A 275 38.22 7.75 -0.16
N LYS A 276 38.76 8.15 0.99
CA LYS A 276 39.93 7.49 1.57
C LYS A 276 39.70 5.98 1.77
N LEU A 277 38.59 5.59 2.36
CA LEU A 277 38.27 4.18 2.57
C LEU A 277 38.11 3.43 1.23
N MET A 278 37.54 4.06 0.21
CA MET A 278 37.44 3.47 -1.14
C MET A 278 38.82 3.24 -1.77
N LEU A 279 39.75 4.18 -1.58
CA LEU A 279 41.14 4.04 -2.03
C LEU A 279 41.85 2.92 -1.27
N ASP A 280 41.74 2.87 0.04
CA ASP A 280 42.33 1.83 0.89
C ASP A 280 41.80 0.43 0.54
N LEU A 281 40.58 0.34 0.05
CA LEU A 281 39.95 -0.90 -0.39
C LEU A 281 40.21 -1.22 -1.88
N ASN A 282 40.99 -0.40 -2.58
CA ASN A 282 41.26 -0.51 -4.03
C ASN A 282 39.98 -0.61 -4.88
N ILE A 283 38.92 0.11 -4.52
CA ILE A 283 37.62 0.05 -5.23
C ILE A 283 37.79 0.45 -6.70
N PHE A 284 38.63 1.41 -7.01
CA PHE A 284 38.85 1.96 -8.36
C PHE A 284 39.72 1.05 -9.24
N SER A 285 40.21 -0.08 -8.74
CA SER A 285 40.87 -1.10 -9.56
C SER A 285 39.89 -2.00 -10.30
N TYR A 286 38.60 -1.95 -9.91
CA TYR A 286 37.55 -2.73 -10.56
C TYR A 286 36.98 -2.01 -11.78
N PRO A 287 36.40 -2.72 -12.77
CA PRO A 287 35.73 -2.13 -13.91
C PRO A 287 34.62 -1.15 -13.52
N ASN A 288 34.44 -0.09 -14.27
CA ASN A 288 33.45 0.97 -14.01
C ASN A 288 32.00 0.46 -14.03
N ASP A 289 31.70 -0.60 -14.79
CA ASP A 289 30.36 -1.19 -14.92
C ASP A 289 30.02 -2.16 -13.77
N TYR A 290 31.00 -2.51 -12.92
CA TYR A 290 30.75 -3.35 -11.76
C TYR A 290 29.94 -2.62 -10.70
N TYR A 291 28.97 -3.33 -10.09
CA TYR A 291 28.22 -2.84 -8.94
C TYR A 291 29.16 -2.69 -7.74
N LEU A 292 29.14 -1.52 -7.11
CA LEU A 292 29.98 -1.20 -5.95
C LEU A 292 29.78 -2.21 -4.79
N PHE A 293 28.52 -2.61 -4.56
CA PHE A 293 28.12 -3.58 -3.54
C PHE A 293 27.52 -4.84 -4.18
N GLY A 294 28.34 -5.57 -4.91
CA GLY A 294 27.98 -6.85 -5.49
C GLY A 294 27.84 -7.97 -4.44
N LYS A 295 27.98 -9.22 -4.85
CA LYS A 295 27.92 -10.37 -3.91
C LYS A 295 29.01 -10.27 -2.84
N GLY A 296 28.62 -10.37 -1.59
CA GLY A 296 29.55 -10.24 -0.46
C GLY A 296 30.06 -8.83 -0.20
N LEU A 297 29.42 -7.80 -0.76
CA LEU A 297 29.77 -6.38 -0.72
C LEU A 297 31.08 -6.01 -1.44
N LYS A 298 31.66 -6.93 -2.20
CA LYS A 298 32.78 -6.62 -3.10
C LYS A 298 32.26 -6.10 -4.44
N PRO A 299 32.96 -5.20 -5.12
CA PRO A 299 32.61 -4.83 -6.49
C PRO A 299 32.52 -6.08 -7.37
N ASN A 300 31.43 -6.18 -8.15
CA ASN A 300 31.14 -7.37 -8.97
C ASN A 300 30.23 -6.99 -10.15
N GLU A 301 30.32 -7.75 -11.25
CA GLU A 301 29.42 -7.62 -12.41
C GLU A 301 27.96 -7.89 -12.05
N ASN A 302 27.72 -8.76 -11.08
CA ASN A 302 26.40 -9.11 -10.61
C ASN A 302 26.02 -8.28 -9.36
N ARG A 303 24.87 -7.64 -9.44
CA ARG A 303 24.33 -6.82 -8.35
C ARG A 303 24.08 -7.64 -7.09
N GLY A 304 24.51 -7.16 -5.96
CA GLY A 304 24.13 -7.68 -4.64
C GLY A 304 22.69 -7.30 -4.27
N ASN A 305 21.98 -8.20 -3.54
CA ASN A 305 20.68 -7.85 -2.99
C ASN A 305 20.86 -6.86 -1.82
N ALA A 306 20.00 -5.82 -1.76
CA ALA A 306 20.01 -4.85 -0.64
C ALA A 306 19.81 -5.50 0.75
N ASP A 307 19.20 -6.69 0.83
CA ASP A 307 19.03 -7.45 2.08
C ASP A 307 20.36 -7.85 2.72
N GLN A 308 21.47 -7.91 1.95
CA GLN A 308 22.79 -8.21 2.50
C GLN A 308 23.26 -7.16 3.52
N PHE A 309 22.87 -5.88 3.34
CA PHE A 309 23.16 -4.82 4.33
C PHE A 309 22.46 -5.12 5.66
N ASN A 310 21.17 -5.48 5.61
CA ASN A 310 20.41 -5.81 6.81
C ASN A 310 20.95 -7.07 7.52
N LYS A 311 21.34 -8.10 6.77
CA LYS A 311 21.90 -9.33 7.33
C LYS A 311 23.21 -9.06 8.07
N ARG A 312 24.13 -8.29 7.45
CA ARG A 312 25.40 -7.93 8.11
C ARG A 312 25.19 -7.00 9.30
N TRP A 313 24.23 -6.05 9.18
CA TRP A 313 23.84 -5.20 10.30
C TRP A 313 23.30 -6.00 11.49
N GLN A 314 22.44 -6.98 11.24
CA GLN A 314 21.91 -7.83 12.31
C GLN A 314 22.99 -8.63 13.02
N LYS A 315 24.00 -9.12 12.27
CA LYS A 315 25.15 -9.80 12.86
C LYS A 315 25.93 -8.85 13.77
N MET A 316 26.44 -7.73 13.24
CA MET A 316 27.15 -6.71 14.00
C MET A 316 26.36 -6.23 15.22
N ARG A 317 25.06 -5.95 15.06
CA ARG A 317 24.19 -5.52 16.15
C ARG A 317 24.15 -6.52 17.30
N LYS A 318 24.11 -7.83 16.99
CA LYS A 318 24.16 -8.90 18.00
C LYS A 318 25.51 -8.92 18.71
N ASP A 319 26.60 -8.80 17.96
CA ASP A 319 27.95 -8.77 18.50
C ASP A 319 28.16 -7.56 19.45
N LEU A 320 27.60 -6.40 19.08
CA LEU A 320 27.63 -5.18 19.90
C LEU A 320 26.51 -5.13 20.96
N LYS A 321 25.65 -6.14 21.05
CA LYS A 321 24.54 -6.24 22.02
C LYS A 321 23.55 -5.07 21.95
N TRP A 322 23.31 -4.54 20.76
CA TRP A 322 22.34 -3.46 20.54
C TRP A 322 20.91 -3.97 20.39
N GLU A 323 19.93 -3.16 20.80
CA GLU A 323 18.50 -3.47 20.69
C GLU A 323 18.02 -3.56 19.22
N ALA A 324 16.89 -4.24 19.00
CA ALA A 324 16.31 -4.46 17.67
C ALA A 324 15.83 -3.18 16.97
N CYS A 325 15.57 -2.11 17.72
CA CYS A 325 15.18 -0.81 17.19
C CYS A 325 16.28 -0.11 16.38
N TYR A 326 17.56 -0.46 16.62
CA TYR A 326 18.68 0.05 15.84
C TYR A 326 18.85 -0.78 14.57
N GLN A 327 18.47 -0.22 13.44
CA GLN A 327 18.46 -0.88 12.13
C GLN A 327 19.49 -0.25 11.20
N PHE A 328 19.90 -0.93 10.13
CA PHE A 328 20.81 -0.37 9.13
C PHE A 328 20.31 1.01 8.62
N TYR A 329 19.00 1.16 8.44
CA TYR A 329 18.40 2.44 8.05
C TYR A 329 18.51 3.53 9.12
N SER A 330 18.80 3.18 10.38
CA SER A 330 19.06 4.16 11.45
C SER A 330 20.27 5.06 11.14
N LEU A 331 21.24 4.55 10.36
CA LEU A 331 22.37 5.35 9.88
C LEU A 331 21.91 6.55 9.05
N LYS A 332 20.94 6.35 8.15
CA LYS A 332 20.37 7.46 7.38
C LYS A 332 19.65 8.45 8.28
N ASP A 333 18.88 7.96 9.26
CA ASP A 333 18.13 8.81 10.18
C ASP A 333 19.12 9.67 11.01
N SER A 334 20.20 9.06 11.54
CA SER A 334 21.28 9.76 12.26
C SER A 334 22.03 10.75 11.34
N GLY A 335 22.35 10.33 10.12
CA GLY A 335 23.05 11.20 9.17
C GLY A 335 22.24 12.44 8.78
N ILE A 336 20.91 12.31 8.63
CA ILE A 336 20.03 13.47 8.39
C ILE A 336 20.06 14.42 9.57
N ARG A 337 19.94 13.91 10.80
CA ARG A 337 20.01 14.71 12.02
C ARG A 337 21.35 15.45 12.13
N ASP A 338 22.45 14.72 11.99
CA ASP A 338 23.78 15.25 12.22
C ASP A 338 24.16 16.27 11.13
N LEU A 339 23.78 16.01 9.88
CA LEU A 339 24.00 16.96 8.77
C LEU A 339 23.11 18.21 8.93
N ALA A 340 21.86 18.07 9.37
CA ALA A 340 20.99 19.20 9.64
C ALA A 340 21.50 20.08 10.78
N ASN A 341 22.06 19.48 11.83
CA ASN A 341 22.68 20.21 12.93
C ASN A 341 23.97 20.93 12.51
N ALA A 342 24.76 20.31 11.60
CA ALA A 342 26.03 20.86 11.17
C ALA A 342 25.91 21.93 10.06
N GLN A 343 25.00 21.78 9.12
CA GLN A 343 24.92 22.60 7.90
C GLN A 343 23.50 23.10 7.58
N GLY A 344 22.53 22.82 8.44
CA GLY A 344 21.16 23.27 8.26
C GLY A 344 20.26 22.27 7.54
N VAL A 345 18.96 22.46 7.75
CA VAL A 345 17.89 21.53 7.30
C VAL A 345 17.79 21.44 5.77
N VAL A 346 18.08 22.55 5.07
CA VAL A 346 18.00 22.62 3.61
C VAL A 346 19.07 21.71 2.99
N VAL A 347 20.30 21.79 3.48
CA VAL A 347 21.41 20.93 3.01
C VAL A 347 21.11 19.47 3.28
N ALA A 348 20.59 19.14 4.46
CA ALA A 348 20.18 17.77 4.81
C ALA A 348 19.03 17.27 3.92
N ARG A 349 18.05 18.13 3.58
CA ARG A 349 16.96 17.81 2.64
C ARG A 349 17.52 17.46 1.26
N ASP A 350 18.39 18.30 0.74
CA ASP A 350 18.95 18.15 -0.62
C ASP A 350 19.84 16.92 -0.71
N GLN A 351 20.74 16.71 0.26
CA GLN A 351 21.57 15.51 0.34
C GLN A 351 20.70 14.21 0.48
N ALA A 352 19.61 14.25 1.27
CA ALA A 352 18.67 13.14 1.41
C ALA A 352 17.74 12.96 0.21
N ARG A 353 17.72 13.93 -0.71
CA ARG A 353 16.84 13.99 -1.89
C ARG A 353 15.38 13.88 -1.50
N HIS A 354 14.97 14.65 -0.47
CA HIS A 354 13.58 14.76 -0.07
C HIS A 354 12.88 15.86 -0.87
N SER A 355 11.71 15.53 -1.44
CA SER A 355 10.92 16.50 -2.21
C SER A 355 10.29 17.59 -1.32
N ASP A 356 10.14 17.30 -0.02
CA ASP A 356 9.50 18.17 0.96
C ASP A 356 10.35 18.23 2.24
N ILE A 357 10.54 19.45 2.76
CA ILE A 357 11.27 19.73 3.99
C ILE A 357 10.58 19.12 5.21
N SER A 358 9.24 18.96 5.19
CA SER A 358 8.48 18.30 6.25
C SER A 358 8.95 16.87 6.49
N THR A 359 9.42 16.20 5.43
CA THR A 359 10.00 14.86 5.53
C THR A 359 11.32 14.87 6.32
N THR A 360 12.16 15.90 6.13
CA THR A 360 13.43 16.08 6.85
C THR A 360 13.17 16.48 8.31
N ASN A 361 12.22 17.36 8.55
CA ASN A 361 11.85 17.82 9.90
C ASN A 361 11.42 16.68 10.83
N LYS A 362 10.81 15.59 10.31
CA LYS A 362 10.47 14.41 11.11
C LYS A 362 11.67 13.74 11.78
N TYR A 363 12.85 13.92 11.24
CA TYR A 363 14.10 13.39 11.80
C TYR A 363 14.72 14.31 12.85
N ILE A 364 14.45 15.61 12.78
CA ILE A 364 14.98 16.62 13.68
C ILE A 364 14.10 16.76 14.92
N GLN A 365 12.78 16.76 14.75
CA GLN A 365 11.80 16.96 15.84
C GLN A 365 11.78 15.84 16.89
N LYS A 366 12.37 14.68 16.61
CA LYS A 366 12.43 13.56 17.57
C LYS A 366 13.30 13.82 18.81
N HIS A 367 14.11 14.87 18.83
CA HIS A 367 15.11 15.13 19.88
C HIS A 367 14.77 16.28 20.83
N GLY A 368 13.49 16.65 20.98
CA GLY A 368 13.03 17.65 21.93
C GLY A 368 12.94 19.07 21.35
N VAL A 369 12.42 19.97 22.14
CA VAL A 369 12.30 21.39 21.77
C VAL A 369 13.69 21.96 21.58
N GLN A 370 14.07 22.25 20.33
CA GLN A 370 15.24 23.08 20.06
C GLN A 370 15.02 24.45 20.68
N LYS A 371 15.82 24.80 21.68
CA LYS A 371 15.92 26.18 22.11
C LYS A 371 16.65 26.93 20.97
N SER A 372 15.92 27.71 20.21
CA SER A 372 16.56 28.63 19.27
C SER A 372 17.19 29.76 20.06
N THR A 373 18.50 29.85 20.02
CA THR A 373 19.22 31.09 20.34
C THR A 373 19.24 31.93 19.08
N LEU A 374 18.69 33.14 19.17
CA LEU A 374 18.76 34.09 18.08
C LEU A 374 20.16 34.74 18.11
N ASP A 375 21.03 34.32 17.22
CA ASP A 375 22.32 34.94 16.93
C ASP A 375 22.22 35.59 15.54
N PHE A 376 21.46 36.70 15.50
CA PHE A 376 21.19 37.44 14.28
C PHE A 376 21.07 38.92 14.59
N ASP A 377 22.11 39.66 14.23
CA ASP A 377 22.11 41.10 14.23
C ASP A 377 21.51 41.59 12.91
N GLY A 378 20.20 41.86 12.92
CA GLY A 378 19.52 42.39 11.75
C GLY A 378 19.97 43.78 11.37
N ASN A 379 19.43 44.33 10.27
CA ASN A 379 19.71 45.71 9.80
C ASN A 379 18.90 46.78 10.57
N ILE A 380 18.22 46.42 11.64
CA ILE A 380 17.52 47.41 12.49
C ILE A 380 18.46 47.76 13.63
N VAL A 381 18.93 49.01 13.61
CA VAL A 381 19.80 49.55 14.65
C VAL A 381 18.93 50.32 15.64
N TYR A 382 19.12 50.03 16.93
CA TYR A 382 18.58 50.84 18.05
C TYR A 382 19.78 51.56 18.66
N ASP A 383 19.79 52.92 18.54
CA ASP A 383 20.77 53.80 19.18
C ASP A 383 20.32 54.21 20.55
#